data_d2580463687e63d18a05b8f36f8a6375
#
_entry.id   d2580463687e63d18a05b8f36f8a6375
#
_cell.length_a   1.000
_cell.length_b   1.000
_cell.length_c   1.000
_cell.angle_alpha   90.00
_cell.angle_beta   90.00
_cell.angle_gamma   90.00
#
_symmetry.space_group_name_H-M   'P 1'
#
loop_
_entity.id
_entity.type
_entity.pdbx_description
1 polymer ?
#
loop_
_entity_poly.entity_id
_entity_poly.type
_entity_poly.pdbx_seq_one_letter_code
_entity_poly.pdbx_strand_id
1 'polypeptide(L)'
;MFAPEYKQQIPKYIHTLGVVTADTGAAVRDIIQIASRRNPYVQIILYPALVQGASAAPSIVNGIHALERQGVDVMIVGRGGGSIEDLWAFNERMVAQAVFDCSVPIISAVGHETDTTIIDYVADLRAPTPSAAAELAVTQVSDIENEILDRQDRLYQRMGRVLQHKRQQADQMEMRLKYLSPASRIREKRTYSIQLEDRLQNRHPICLHLTHCFIQQTFIFLNIHTSF
;
A
#
# COMPACT_ATOMS: atom_id res chain seq x y z
N MET A 1 -31.88 -0.31 13.67
CA MET A 1 -31.03 -1.39 14.18
C MET A 1 -30.57 -2.36 13.08
N PHE A 2 -31.45 -2.86 12.17
CA PHE A 2 -31.12 -3.94 11.22
C PHE A 2 -30.54 -3.45 9.88
N ALA A 3 -30.61 -2.15 9.57
CA ALA A 3 -30.13 -1.63 8.30
C ALA A 3 -28.61 -1.63 8.22
N PRO A 4 -28.02 -1.96 7.04
CA PRO A 4 -26.58 -2.04 6.87
C PRO A 4 -25.83 -0.72 7.21
N GLU A 5 -26.53 0.41 7.12
CA GLU A 5 -25.98 1.75 7.43
C GLU A 5 -25.54 1.90 8.90
N TYR A 6 -26.09 1.09 9.81
CA TYR A 6 -25.76 1.11 11.24
C TYR A 6 -24.62 0.13 11.60
N LYS A 7 -24.20 -0.71 10.66
CA LYS A 7 -23.16 -1.70 10.92
C LYS A 7 -21.78 -1.06 10.91
N GLN A 8 -21.04 -1.29 11.98
CA GLN A 8 -19.64 -0.88 12.10
C GLN A 8 -18.75 -1.87 11.34
N GLN A 9 -17.66 -1.36 10.76
CA GLN A 9 -16.69 -2.22 10.12
C GLN A 9 -15.78 -2.87 11.17
N ILE A 10 -15.56 -4.17 11.04
CA ILE A 10 -14.59 -4.88 11.88
C ILE A 10 -13.18 -4.39 11.52
N PRO A 11 -12.38 -3.91 12.50
CA PRO A 11 -11.03 -3.46 12.26
C PRO A 11 -10.16 -4.59 11.71
N LYS A 12 -9.38 -4.31 10.67
CA LYS A 12 -8.45 -5.30 10.09
C LYS A 12 -7.35 -5.71 11.07
N TYR A 13 -6.89 -4.77 11.88
CA TYR A 13 -5.84 -5.00 12.88
C TYR A 13 -6.38 -4.65 14.25
N ILE A 14 -6.29 -5.63 15.15
CA ILE A 14 -6.76 -5.49 16.53
C ILE A 14 -5.62 -5.80 17.50
N HIS A 15 -5.60 -5.13 18.62
CA HIS A 15 -4.71 -5.41 19.76
C HIS A 15 -5.45 -6.12 20.87
N THR A 16 -6.74 -5.81 21.03
CA THR A 16 -7.60 -6.32 22.10
C THR A 16 -8.88 -6.92 21.57
N LEU A 17 -9.13 -8.17 21.91
CA LEU A 17 -10.36 -8.89 21.59
C LEU A 17 -11.19 -9.07 22.88
N GLY A 18 -12.36 -8.46 22.94
CA GLY A 18 -13.33 -8.69 23.99
C GLY A 18 -14.15 -9.96 23.70
N VAL A 19 -14.42 -10.76 24.73
CA VAL A 19 -15.24 -11.97 24.59
C VAL A 19 -16.26 -12.00 25.70
N VAL A 20 -17.55 -11.98 25.34
CA VAL A 20 -18.68 -12.18 26.26
C VAL A 20 -19.25 -13.56 26.04
N THR A 21 -18.93 -14.48 26.93
CA THR A 21 -19.39 -15.89 26.88
C THR A 21 -19.31 -16.53 28.28
N ALA A 22 -19.73 -17.77 28.41
CA ALA A 22 -19.52 -18.51 29.66
C ALA A 22 -18.02 -18.72 29.91
N ASP A 23 -17.62 -18.66 31.19
CA ASP A 23 -16.23 -18.89 31.62
C ASP A 23 -15.74 -20.32 31.39
N THR A 24 -16.68 -21.28 31.38
CA THR A 24 -16.44 -22.70 31.19
C THR A 24 -17.17 -23.20 29.94
N GLY A 25 -16.45 -23.82 29.03
CA GLY A 25 -17.10 -24.41 27.84
C GLY A 25 -16.16 -24.53 26.64
N ALA A 26 -16.69 -25.12 25.58
CA ALA A 26 -15.98 -25.28 24.32
C ALA A 26 -15.76 -23.91 23.64
N ALA A 27 -16.76 -23.03 23.65
CA ALA A 27 -16.72 -21.75 22.96
C ALA A 27 -15.53 -20.87 23.34
N VAL A 28 -15.30 -20.70 24.65
CA VAL A 28 -14.15 -19.83 25.11
C VAL A 28 -12.82 -20.47 24.76
N ARG A 29 -12.70 -21.79 24.86
CA ARG A 29 -11.47 -22.51 24.48
C ARG A 29 -11.18 -22.40 22.99
N ASP A 30 -12.21 -22.59 22.17
CA ASP A 30 -12.09 -22.48 20.72
C ASP A 30 -11.68 -21.07 20.30
N ILE A 31 -12.31 -20.03 20.85
CA ILE A 31 -11.94 -18.64 20.59
C ILE A 31 -10.49 -18.40 20.97
N ILE A 32 -10.06 -18.77 22.17
CA ILE A 32 -8.69 -18.58 22.64
C ILE A 32 -7.69 -19.33 21.74
N GLN A 33 -7.98 -20.61 21.45
CA GLN A 33 -7.10 -21.43 20.62
C GLN A 33 -6.93 -20.86 19.20
N ILE A 34 -8.02 -20.45 18.58
CA ILE A 34 -8.00 -19.93 17.21
C ILE A 34 -7.36 -18.56 17.17
N ALA A 35 -7.75 -17.65 18.07
CA ALA A 35 -7.17 -16.31 18.13
C ALA A 35 -5.66 -16.38 18.38
N SER A 36 -5.20 -17.16 19.36
CA SER A 36 -3.77 -17.30 19.67
C SER A 36 -2.97 -17.95 18.55
N ARG A 37 -3.57 -18.91 17.83
CA ARG A 37 -2.93 -19.55 16.65
C ARG A 37 -2.78 -18.57 15.49
N ARG A 38 -3.77 -17.72 15.27
CA ARG A 38 -3.74 -16.73 14.18
C ARG A 38 -2.84 -15.54 14.51
N ASN A 39 -2.95 -15.01 15.73
CA ASN A 39 -2.15 -13.90 16.18
C ASN A 39 -1.89 -13.97 17.71
N PRO A 40 -0.72 -14.46 18.14
CA PRO A 40 -0.38 -14.58 19.54
C PRO A 40 -0.19 -13.23 20.26
N TYR A 41 -0.16 -12.12 19.51
CA TYR A 41 0.02 -10.78 20.08
C TYR A 41 -1.29 -10.08 20.43
N VAL A 42 -2.44 -10.66 20.07
CA VAL A 42 -3.75 -10.13 20.44
C VAL A 42 -4.05 -10.48 21.90
N GLN A 43 -4.33 -9.46 22.70
CA GLN A 43 -4.80 -9.66 24.08
C GLN A 43 -6.30 -10.02 24.07
N ILE A 44 -6.64 -11.12 24.71
CA ILE A 44 -8.05 -11.55 24.86
C ILE A 44 -8.52 -11.17 26.26
N ILE A 45 -9.62 -10.41 26.32
CA ILE A 45 -10.29 -10.00 27.56
C ILE A 45 -11.61 -10.71 27.63
N LEU A 46 -11.73 -11.68 28.54
CA LEU A 46 -12.94 -12.45 28.76
C LEU A 46 -13.80 -11.79 29.83
N TYR A 47 -15.07 -11.54 29.52
CA TYR A 47 -16.10 -11.27 30.51
C TYR A 47 -16.96 -12.53 30.68
N PRO A 48 -16.90 -13.18 31.85
CA PRO A 48 -17.68 -14.37 32.12
C PRO A 48 -19.16 -14.00 32.29
N ALA A 49 -19.98 -14.36 31.30
CA ALA A 49 -21.40 -14.07 31.32
C ALA A 49 -22.22 -15.35 31.49
N LEU A 50 -23.36 -15.22 32.17
CA LEU A 50 -24.39 -16.24 32.12
C LEU A 50 -25.03 -16.13 30.73
N VAL A 51 -25.01 -17.24 29.96
CA VAL A 51 -25.53 -17.29 28.59
C VAL A 51 -26.84 -18.09 28.47
N GLN A 52 -27.33 -18.60 29.60
CA GLN A 52 -28.60 -19.34 29.71
C GLN A 52 -29.31 -19.03 31.01
N GLY A 53 -30.65 -19.22 31.03
CA GLY A 53 -31.51 -18.95 32.17
C GLY A 53 -31.99 -17.50 32.28
N ALA A 54 -32.83 -17.18 33.24
CA ALA A 54 -33.52 -15.88 33.37
C ALA A 54 -32.57 -14.67 33.57
N SER A 55 -31.39 -14.88 34.11
CA SER A 55 -30.37 -13.85 34.35
C SER A 55 -29.38 -13.70 33.22
N ALA A 56 -29.53 -14.40 32.11
CA ALA A 56 -28.57 -14.39 31.01
C ALA A 56 -28.56 -13.06 30.29
N ALA A 57 -29.70 -12.49 29.93
CA ALA A 57 -29.80 -11.26 29.21
C ALA A 57 -29.16 -10.06 29.98
N PRO A 58 -29.46 -9.82 31.27
CA PRO A 58 -28.75 -8.80 32.05
C PRO A 58 -27.25 -9.06 32.14
N SER A 59 -26.80 -10.32 32.27
CA SER A 59 -25.39 -10.68 32.36
C SER A 59 -24.63 -10.34 31.08
N ILE A 60 -25.22 -10.64 29.91
CA ILE A 60 -24.67 -10.32 28.59
C ILE A 60 -24.56 -8.80 28.42
N VAL A 61 -25.60 -8.04 28.74
CA VAL A 61 -25.60 -6.56 28.67
C VAL A 61 -24.50 -5.97 29.54
N ASN A 62 -24.36 -6.46 30.79
CA ASN A 62 -23.27 -6.02 31.67
C ASN A 62 -21.89 -6.33 31.07
N GLY A 63 -21.74 -7.48 30.41
CA GLY A 63 -20.51 -7.87 29.72
C GLY A 63 -20.15 -6.93 28.58
N ILE A 64 -21.12 -6.60 27.73
CA ILE A 64 -20.93 -5.67 26.62
C ILE A 64 -20.48 -4.32 27.15
N HIS A 65 -21.18 -3.72 28.12
CA HIS A 65 -20.79 -2.44 28.71
C HIS A 65 -19.47 -2.47 29.47
N ALA A 66 -19.12 -3.59 30.10
CA ALA A 66 -17.84 -3.71 30.79
C ALA A 66 -16.66 -3.70 29.82
N LEU A 67 -16.76 -4.45 28.71
CA LEU A 67 -15.71 -4.50 27.68
C LEU A 67 -15.63 -3.21 26.86
N GLU A 68 -16.78 -2.57 26.60
CA GLU A 68 -16.80 -1.25 25.97
C GLU A 68 -16.04 -0.20 26.79
N ARG A 69 -16.26 -0.16 28.11
CA ARG A 69 -15.50 0.73 29.02
C ARG A 69 -14.01 0.41 29.10
N GLN A 70 -13.61 -0.83 28.84
CA GLN A 70 -12.21 -1.21 28.75
C GLN A 70 -11.56 -0.81 27.42
N GLY A 71 -12.35 -0.42 26.43
CA GLY A 71 -11.85 0.05 25.13
C GLY A 71 -11.25 -1.06 24.27
N VAL A 72 -11.92 -2.22 24.20
CA VAL A 72 -11.53 -3.30 23.30
C VAL A 72 -11.76 -2.91 21.85
N ASP A 73 -10.97 -3.46 20.92
CA ASP A 73 -11.06 -3.10 19.50
C ASP A 73 -12.23 -3.78 18.78
N VAL A 74 -12.61 -4.98 19.21
CA VAL A 74 -13.74 -5.76 18.71
C VAL A 74 -14.25 -6.69 19.80
N MET A 75 -15.53 -6.99 19.82
CA MET A 75 -16.13 -7.94 20.73
C MET A 75 -16.71 -9.16 20.01
N ILE A 76 -16.59 -10.33 20.62
CA ILE A 76 -17.36 -11.52 20.27
C ILE A 76 -18.39 -11.74 21.39
N VAL A 77 -19.65 -11.78 21.02
CA VAL A 77 -20.75 -12.17 21.91
C VAL A 77 -21.29 -13.49 21.42
N GLY A 78 -21.15 -14.52 22.23
CA GLY A 78 -21.52 -15.84 21.77
C GLY A 78 -21.70 -16.84 22.89
N ARG A 79 -22.13 -18.04 22.48
CA ARG A 79 -22.23 -19.18 23.37
C ARG A 79 -21.74 -20.47 22.70
N GLY A 80 -21.43 -21.45 23.51
CA GLY A 80 -21.20 -22.82 23.04
C GLY A 80 -22.52 -23.53 22.65
N GLY A 81 -22.41 -24.77 22.24
CA GLY A 81 -23.56 -25.62 21.95
C GLY A 81 -24.52 -25.74 23.14
N GLY A 82 -25.80 -25.93 22.86
CA GLY A 82 -26.86 -26.08 23.85
C GLY A 82 -28.20 -26.15 23.14
N SER A 83 -29.32 -26.21 23.90
CA SER A 83 -30.67 -26.26 23.33
C SER A 83 -31.11 -24.92 22.73
N ILE A 84 -32.12 -24.96 21.83
CA ILE A 84 -32.73 -23.76 21.25
C ILE A 84 -33.31 -22.84 22.34
N GLU A 85 -33.81 -23.40 23.42
CA GLU A 85 -34.34 -22.67 24.55
C GLU A 85 -33.31 -21.76 25.21
N ASP A 86 -32.04 -22.16 25.19
CA ASP A 86 -30.95 -21.35 25.74
C ASP A 86 -30.59 -20.15 24.87
N LEU A 87 -31.06 -20.09 23.60
CA LEU A 87 -30.88 -18.97 22.73
C LEU A 87 -31.81 -17.78 23.02
N TRP A 88 -32.84 -18.03 23.87
CA TRP A 88 -33.91 -17.04 24.12
C TRP A 88 -33.40 -15.72 24.67
N ALA A 89 -32.38 -15.73 25.52
CA ALA A 89 -31.78 -14.56 26.09
C ALA A 89 -31.20 -13.60 25.02
N PHE A 90 -30.72 -14.11 23.90
CA PHE A 90 -30.18 -13.30 22.79
C PHE A 90 -31.26 -12.73 21.89
N ASN A 91 -32.53 -13.08 22.10
CA ASN A 91 -33.69 -12.48 21.46
C ASN A 91 -34.31 -11.34 22.28
N GLU A 92 -33.81 -11.08 23.49
CA GLU A 92 -34.35 -10.04 24.34
C GLU A 92 -33.98 -8.64 23.84
N ARG A 93 -34.97 -7.73 23.89
CA ARG A 93 -34.79 -6.35 23.45
C ARG A 93 -33.62 -5.64 24.13
N MET A 94 -33.37 -5.92 25.41
CA MET A 94 -32.30 -5.27 26.16
C MET A 94 -30.93 -5.64 25.62
N VAL A 95 -30.73 -6.88 25.17
CA VAL A 95 -29.49 -7.33 24.55
C VAL A 95 -29.33 -6.71 23.17
N ALA A 96 -30.37 -6.71 22.35
CA ALA A 96 -30.38 -6.07 21.04
C ALA A 96 -30.07 -4.57 21.14
N GLN A 97 -30.64 -3.88 22.15
CA GLN A 97 -30.38 -2.47 22.39
C GLN A 97 -28.94 -2.23 22.83
N ALA A 98 -28.39 -3.03 23.72
CA ALA A 98 -27.01 -2.89 24.19
C ALA A 98 -25.99 -3.11 23.05
N VAL A 99 -26.29 -4.06 22.16
CA VAL A 99 -25.46 -4.30 20.97
C VAL A 99 -25.53 -3.12 20.00
N PHE A 100 -26.73 -2.57 19.78
CA PHE A 100 -26.91 -1.42 18.87
C PHE A 100 -26.27 -0.14 19.38
N ASP A 101 -26.33 0.12 20.69
CA ASP A 101 -25.79 1.34 21.31
C ASP A 101 -24.27 1.24 21.55
N CYS A 102 -23.68 0.05 21.40
CA CYS A 102 -22.26 -0.16 21.65
C CYS A 102 -21.40 0.55 20.61
N SER A 103 -20.39 1.29 21.07
CA SER A 103 -19.42 2.00 20.21
C SER A 103 -18.33 1.09 19.63
N VAL A 104 -18.21 -0.14 20.15
CA VAL A 104 -17.24 -1.13 19.70
C VAL A 104 -17.92 -2.14 18.78
N PRO A 105 -17.34 -2.49 17.63
CA PRO A 105 -17.94 -3.46 16.72
C PRO A 105 -18.10 -4.83 17.37
N ILE A 106 -19.26 -5.44 17.16
CA ILE A 106 -19.67 -6.71 17.78
C ILE A 106 -19.87 -7.79 16.72
N ILE A 107 -19.24 -8.95 16.95
CA ILE A 107 -19.47 -10.19 16.19
C ILE A 107 -20.36 -11.09 17.01
N SER A 108 -21.55 -11.41 16.49
CA SER A 108 -22.42 -12.42 17.09
C SER A 108 -21.97 -13.83 16.70
N ALA A 109 -21.87 -14.71 17.70
CA ALA A 109 -21.52 -16.12 17.52
C ALA A 109 -22.47 -17.00 18.38
N VAL A 110 -23.75 -16.80 18.22
CA VAL A 110 -24.80 -17.39 19.10
C VAL A 110 -25.42 -18.60 18.46
N GLY A 111 -25.86 -18.51 17.21
CA GLY A 111 -26.61 -19.53 16.51
C GLY A 111 -25.83 -20.23 15.40
N HIS A 112 -26.11 -21.51 15.17
CA HIS A 112 -25.67 -22.22 13.98
C HIS A 112 -26.38 -21.69 12.73
N GLU A 113 -26.10 -22.23 11.55
CA GLU A 113 -26.63 -21.73 10.26
C GLU A 113 -28.16 -21.66 10.25
N THR A 114 -28.87 -22.57 10.93
CA THR A 114 -30.34 -22.65 10.98
C THR A 114 -30.97 -21.81 12.09
N ASP A 115 -30.22 -21.47 13.14
CA ASP A 115 -30.77 -20.88 14.37
C ASP A 115 -30.37 -19.42 14.45
N THR A 116 -31.18 -18.54 13.87
CA THR A 116 -30.91 -17.11 13.87
C THR A 116 -31.60 -16.40 15.02
N THR A 117 -30.90 -15.57 15.73
CA THR A 117 -31.42 -14.79 16.86
C THR A 117 -31.45 -13.29 16.52
N ILE A 118 -32.16 -12.47 17.33
CA ILE A 118 -32.25 -11.03 17.08
C ILE A 118 -30.87 -10.37 17.15
N ILE A 119 -30.00 -10.80 18.04
CA ILE A 119 -28.63 -10.27 18.11
C ILE A 119 -27.85 -10.46 16.80
N ASP A 120 -28.09 -11.55 16.05
CA ASP A 120 -27.42 -11.83 14.78
C ASP A 120 -27.77 -10.80 13.70
N TYR A 121 -28.96 -10.21 13.78
CA TYR A 121 -29.38 -9.13 12.89
C TYR A 121 -28.88 -7.77 13.33
N VAL A 122 -28.72 -7.54 14.64
CA VAL A 122 -28.29 -6.25 15.20
C VAL A 122 -26.76 -6.11 15.21
N ALA A 123 -26.04 -7.18 15.54
CA ALA A 123 -24.57 -7.19 15.56
C ALA A 123 -23.97 -6.79 14.21
N ASP A 124 -22.80 -6.23 14.22
CA ASP A 124 -22.12 -5.74 13.02
C ASP A 124 -21.76 -6.87 12.06
N LEU A 125 -21.38 -8.03 12.60
CA LEU A 125 -21.10 -9.21 11.83
C LEU A 125 -21.68 -10.44 12.53
N ARG A 126 -22.18 -11.41 11.75
CA ARG A 126 -22.61 -12.72 12.23
C ARG A 126 -21.58 -13.77 11.86
N ALA A 127 -21.26 -14.62 12.81
CA ALA A 127 -20.47 -15.83 12.62
C ALA A 127 -21.30 -17.08 13.00
N PRO A 128 -21.21 -18.17 12.24
CA PRO A 128 -21.99 -19.38 12.51
C PRO A 128 -21.51 -20.15 13.75
N THR A 129 -20.29 -19.87 14.21
CA THR A 129 -19.68 -20.54 15.37
C THR A 129 -18.74 -19.59 16.11
N PRO A 130 -18.45 -19.82 17.40
CA PRO A 130 -17.42 -19.07 18.13
C PRO A 130 -16.04 -19.13 17.48
N SER A 131 -15.71 -20.28 16.89
CA SER A 131 -14.47 -20.49 16.13
C SER A 131 -14.40 -19.59 14.91
N ALA A 132 -15.45 -19.53 14.11
CA ALA A 132 -15.55 -18.66 12.96
C ALA A 132 -15.51 -17.17 13.36
N ALA A 133 -16.13 -16.81 14.48
CA ALA A 133 -16.04 -15.45 15.01
C ALA A 133 -14.60 -15.03 15.32
N ALA A 134 -13.83 -15.92 15.96
CA ALA A 134 -12.41 -15.67 16.23
C ALA A 134 -11.59 -15.54 14.94
N GLU A 135 -11.91 -16.32 13.90
CA GLU A 135 -11.26 -16.19 12.59
C GLU A 135 -11.56 -14.86 11.89
N LEU A 136 -12.79 -14.39 12.01
CA LEU A 136 -13.21 -13.11 11.42
C LEU A 136 -12.66 -11.90 12.20
N ALA A 137 -12.54 -12.03 13.53
CA ALA A 137 -12.03 -10.98 14.40
C ALA A 137 -10.50 -10.79 14.28
N VAL A 138 -9.75 -11.90 14.16
CA VAL A 138 -8.28 -11.87 14.27
C VAL A 138 -7.62 -12.13 12.92
N THR A 139 -6.94 -11.14 12.40
CA THR A 139 -6.11 -11.29 11.18
C THR A 139 -4.89 -12.16 11.46
N GLN A 140 -4.57 -13.05 10.55
CA GLN A 140 -3.42 -13.94 10.68
C GLN A 140 -2.09 -13.15 10.58
N VAL A 141 -1.14 -13.46 11.47
CA VAL A 141 0.17 -12.76 11.50
C VAL A 141 0.90 -12.89 10.17
N SER A 142 0.87 -14.06 9.54
CA SER A 142 1.49 -14.27 8.22
C SER A 142 0.94 -13.33 7.13
N ASP A 143 -0.35 -12.99 7.18
CA ASP A 143 -0.95 -12.07 6.22
C ASP A 143 -0.45 -10.64 6.44
N ILE A 144 -0.27 -10.26 7.71
CA ILE A 144 0.30 -8.96 8.10
C ILE A 144 1.76 -8.87 7.64
N GLU A 145 2.55 -9.92 7.88
CA GLU A 145 3.95 -10.00 7.47
C GLU A 145 4.09 -9.89 5.94
N ASN A 146 3.28 -10.63 5.20
CA ASN A 146 3.27 -10.59 3.74
C ASN A 146 2.89 -9.19 3.22
N GLU A 147 1.92 -8.53 3.84
CA GLU A 147 1.54 -7.17 3.46
C GLU A 147 2.67 -6.16 3.72
N ILE A 148 3.41 -6.32 4.81
CA ILE A 148 4.58 -5.48 5.12
C ILE A 148 5.69 -5.70 4.08
N LEU A 149 5.99 -6.95 3.75
CA LEU A 149 6.99 -7.29 2.72
C LEU A 149 6.62 -6.71 1.35
N ASP A 150 5.36 -6.87 0.94
CA ASP A 150 4.83 -6.29 -0.29
C ASP A 150 4.98 -4.76 -0.34
N ARG A 151 4.68 -4.09 0.78
CA ARG A 151 4.84 -2.62 0.89
C ARG A 151 6.32 -2.22 0.82
N GLN A 152 7.20 -3.01 1.46
CA GLN A 152 8.64 -2.80 1.42
C GLN A 152 9.16 -2.92 -0.01
N ASP A 153 8.79 -3.97 -0.74
CA ASP A 153 9.21 -4.17 -2.13
C ASP A 153 8.72 -3.05 -3.06
N ARG A 154 7.46 -2.64 -2.90
CA ARG A 154 6.92 -1.49 -3.64
C ARG A 154 7.67 -0.19 -3.34
N LEU A 155 8.09 0.01 -2.10
CA LEU A 155 8.88 1.17 -1.70
C LEU A 155 10.26 1.15 -2.39
N TYR A 156 10.97 0.01 -2.34
CA TYR A 156 12.26 -0.15 -3.00
C TYR A 156 12.17 0.08 -4.51
N GLN A 157 11.16 -0.48 -5.16
CA GLN A 157 10.95 -0.28 -6.59
C GLN A 157 10.66 1.19 -6.96
N ARG A 158 9.85 1.88 -6.14
CA ARG A 158 9.56 3.31 -6.35
C ARG A 158 10.81 4.15 -6.15
N MET A 159 11.57 3.89 -5.11
CA MET A 159 12.80 4.60 -4.80
C MET A 159 13.87 4.39 -5.89
N GLY A 160 14.00 3.15 -6.38
CA GLY A 160 14.87 2.82 -7.52
C GLY A 160 14.53 3.61 -8.78
N ARG A 161 13.23 3.69 -9.12
CA ARG A 161 12.76 4.48 -10.27
C ARG A 161 13.05 5.98 -10.11
N VAL A 162 12.82 6.54 -8.94
CA VAL A 162 13.11 7.96 -8.65
C VAL A 162 14.61 8.24 -8.78
N LEU A 163 15.45 7.39 -8.20
CA LEU A 163 16.91 7.52 -8.28
C LEU A 163 17.41 7.40 -9.72
N GLN A 164 16.89 6.44 -10.49
CA GLN A 164 17.23 6.27 -11.90
C GLN A 164 16.84 7.51 -12.72
N HIS A 165 15.63 8.05 -12.50
CA HIS A 165 15.20 9.27 -13.17
C HIS A 165 16.09 10.47 -12.83
N LYS A 166 16.47 10.61 -11.56
CA LYS A 166 17.39 11.68 -11.13
C LYS A 166 18.79 11.55 -11.72
N ARG A 167 19.30 10.31 -11.82
CA ARG A 167 20.58 10.05 -12.52
C ARG A 167 20.50 10.44 -14.00
N GLN A 168 19.45 10.01 -14.69
CA GLN A 168 19.24 10.39 -16.09
C GLN A 168 19.14 11.89 -16.29
N GLN A 169 18.46 12.63 -15.39
CA GLN A 169 18.43 14.08 -15.44
C GLN A 169 19.83 14.69 -15.23
N ALA A 170 20.60 14.19 -14.29
CA ALA A 170 21.98 14.64 -14.07
C ALA A 170 22.87 14.38 -15.29
N ASP A 171 22.81 13.17 -15.87
CA ASP A 171 23.57 12.82 -17.08
C ASP A 171 23.19 13.71 -18.27
N GLN A 172 21.91 14.00 -18.44
CA GLN A 172 21.44 14.94 -19.48
C GLN A 172 21.96 16.35 -19.26
N MET A 173 22.00 16.83 -18.01
CA MET A 173 22.54 18.14 -17.69
C MET A 173 24.06 18.17 -17.93
N GLU A 174 24.78 17.12 -17.57
CA GLU A 174 26.22 17.02 -17.83
C GLU A 174 26.51 17.03 -19.34
N MET A 175 25.76 16.27 -20.14
CA MET A 175 25.88 16.30 -21.59
C MET A 175 25.61 17.70 -22.16
N ARG A 176 24.56 18.39 -21.70
CA ARG A 176 24.25 19.75 -22.12
C ARG A 176 25.38 20.72 -21.75
N LEU A 177 25.95 20.61 -20.55
CA LEU A 177 27.07 21.43 -20.12
C LEU A 177 28.33 21.20 -20.98
N LYS A 178 28.64 19.94 -21.33
CA LYS A 178 29.73 19.59 -22.23
C LYS A 178 29.52 20.17 -23.64
N TYR A 179 28.31 20.14 -24.15
CA TYR A 179 27.98 20.67 -25.48
C TYR A 179 28.02 22.21 -25.52
N LEU A 180 27.53 22.85 -24.45
CA LEU A 180 27.47 24.31 -24.35
C LEU A 180 28.74 24.92 -23.77
N SER A 181 29.75 24.12 -23.43
CA SER A 181 30.95 24.61 -22.77
C SER A 181 31.72 25.54 -23.72
N PRO A 182 32.23 26.70 -23.24
CA PRO A 182 33.05 27.58 -24.02
C PRO A 182 34.25 26.90 -24.66
N ALA A 183 34.85 25.92 -23.98
CA ALA A 183 35.96 25.12 -24.45
C ALA A 183 35.59 24.27 -25.70
N SER A 184 34.40 23.69 -25.75
CA SER A 184 33.90 22.96 -26.93
C SER A 184 33.69 23.91 -28.11
N ARG A 185 33.09 25.06 -27.88
CA ARG A 185 32.91 26.08 -28.91
C ARG A 185 34.24 26.65 -29.47
N ILE A 186 35.23 26.88 -28.61
CA ILE A 186 36.56 27.31 -29.02
C ILE A 186 37.24 26.21 -29.84
N ARG A 187 37.13 24.94 -29.42
CA ARG A 187 37.73 23.80 -30.16
C ARG A 187 37.09 23.66 -31.54
N GLU A 188 35.80 23.76 -31.65
CA GLU A 188 35.07 23.68 -32.91
C GLU A 188 35.45 24.85 -33.86
N LYS A 189 35.51 26.06 -33.33
CA LYS A 189 35.96 27.21 -34.10
C LYS A 189 37.45 27.12 -34.53
N ARG A 190 38.31 26.58 -33.67
CA ARG A 190 39.71 26.29 -34.03
C ARG A 190 39.82 25.30 -35.19
N THR A 191 39.08 24.18 -35.08
CA THR A 191 39.06 23.16 -36.14
C THR A 191 38.56 23.75 -37.45
N TYR A 192 37.51 24.56 -37.39
CA TYR A 192 36.99 25.26 -38.58
C TYR A 192 38.02 26.26 -39.17
N SER A 193 38.74 27.00 -38.35
CA SER A 193 39.82 27.91 -38.83
C SER A 193 40.94 27.14 -39.52
N ILE A 194 41.38 26.02 -38.94
CA ILE A 194 42.42 25.15 -39.54
C ILE A 194 41.93 24.61 -40.90
N GLN A 195 40.68 24.15 -40.98
CA GLN A 195 40.12 23.71 -42.27
C GLN A 195 40.04 24.82 -43.34
N LEU A 196 39.77 26.04 -42.92
CA LEU A 196 39.80 27.19 -43.82
C LEU A 196 41.21 27.52 -44.28
N GLU A 197 42.20 27.48 -43.38
CA GLU A 197 43.61 27.66 -43.72
C GLU A 197 44.08 26.59 -44.71
N ASP A 198 43.79 25.31 -44.47
CA ASP A 198 44.10 24.22 -45.39
C ASP A 198 43.44 24.42 -46.76
N ARG A 199 42.18 24.87 -46.80
CA ARG A 199 41.48 25.17 -48.05
C ARG A 199 42.12 26.35 -48.79
N LEU A 200 42.57 27.38 -48.11
CA LEU A 200 43.28 28.50 -48.70
C LEU A 200 44.67 28.10 -49.22
N GLN A 201 45.43 27.35 -48.46
CA GLN A 201 46.72 26.85 -48.88
C GLN A 201 46.62 25.90 -50.09
N ASN A 202 45.62 25.04 -50.12
CA ASN A 202 45.39 24.15 -51.27
C ASN A 202 44.87 24.87 -52.51
N ARG A 203 44.26 26.04 -52.38
CA ARG A 203 43.85 26.88 -53.51
C ARG A 203 44.94 27.86 -53.97
N HIS A 204 45.83 28.22 -53.08
CA HIS A 204 46.90 29.14 -53.39
C HIS A 204 47.88 28.61 -54.48
N PRO A 205 48.30 27.33 -54.53
CA PRO A 205 49.17 26.86 -55.59
C PRO A 205 48.49 26.91 -56.96
N ILE A 206 47.16 26.74 -57.02
CA ILE A 206 46.43 26.82 -58.29
C ILE A 206 46.39 28.30 -58.75
N CYS A 207 46.21 29.24 -57.83
CA CYS A 207 46.22 30.68 -58.12
C CYS A 207 47.63 31.16 -58.56
N LEU A 208 48.68 30.69 -57.85
CA LEU A 208 50.05 31.00 -58.21
C LEU A 208 50.44 30.40 -59.57
N HIS A 209 50.00 29.16 -59.85
CA HIS A 209 50.22 28.57 -61.17
C HIS A 209 49.50 29.29 -62.30
N LEU A 210 48.27 29.78 -62.06
CA LEU A 210 47.47 30.55 -63.01
C LEU A 210 48.11 31.97 -63.25
N THR A 211 48.57 32.61 -62.19
CA THR A 211 49.27 33.96 -62.37
C THR A 211 50.59 33.73 -62.99
N HIS A 212 51.38 32.70 -62.71
CA HIS A 212 52.64 32.36 -63.33
C HIS A 212 52.46 32.03 -64.82
N CYS A 213 51.46 31.24 -65.18
CA CYS A 213 51.09 30.96 -66.56
C CYS A 213 50.70 32.28 -67.34
N PHE A 214 49.90 33.14 -66.66
CA PHE A 214 49.47 34.40 -67.28
C PHE A 214 50.61 35.35 -67.50
N ILE A 215 51.58 35.46 -66.58
CA ILE A 215 52.76 36.28 -66.72
C ILE A 215 53.69 35.67 -67.80
N GLN A 216 53.85 34.39 -67.87
CA GLN A 216 54.65 33.76 -68.96
C GLN A 216 54.01 34.00 -70.32
N GLN A 217 52.70 33.89 -70.44
CA GLN A 217 52.00 34.12 -71.67
C GLN A 217 52.10 35.61 -72.10
N THR A 218 52.00 36.55 -71.19
CA THR A 218 52.17 37.97 -71.48
C THR A 218 53.64 38.35 -71.87
N PHE A 219 54.62 37.69 -71.24
CA PHE A 219 56.02 37.88 -71.62
C PHE A 219 56.35 37.32 -73.00
N ILE A 220 55.77 36.18 -73.37
CA ILE A 220 55.89 35.59 -74.70
C ILE A 220 55.24 36.52 -75.73
N PHE A 221 54.07 37.08 -75.42
CA PHE A 221 53.38 38.00 -76.32
C PHE A 221 54.13 39.31 -76.52
N LEU A 222 54.77 39.84 -75.51
CA LEU A 222 55.60 41.07 -75.58
C LEU A 222 56.91 40.87 -76.38
N ASN A 223 57.55 39.70 -76.29
CA ASN A 223 58.81 39.39 -77.04
C ASN A 223 58.54 39.10 -78.52
N ILE A 224 57.32 38.71 -78.91
CA ILE A 224 57.00 38.55 -80.31
C ILE A 224 56.75 39.90 -81.02
N HIS A 225 56.36 40.93 -80.31
CA HIS A 225 56.11 42.25 -80.90
C HIS A 225 57.31 43.25 -80.90
N THR A 226 58.45 42.85 -80.35
CA THR A 226 59.68 43.68 -80.38
C THR A 226 60.73 43.11 -81.37
N SER A 227 60.37 42.19 -82.25
CA SER A 227 61.23 41.63 -83.28
C SER A 227 60.68 41.86 -84.71
N PHE A 228 60.09 43.05 -84.90
CA PHE A 228 59.82 43.55 -86.20
C PHE A 228 60.31 45.01 -86.32
#